data_9ab6251270f4c817b41e6c552bd1d1cb
#
_entry.id   9ab6251270f4c817b41e6c552bd1d1cb
#
_cell.length_a   1.000
_cell.length_b   1.000
_cell.length_c   1.000
_cell.angle_alpha   90.00
_cell.angle_beta   90.00
_cell.angle_gamma   90.00
#
_symmetry.space_group_name_H-M   'P 1'
#
loop_
_entity.id
_entity.type
_entity.pdbx_description
1 polymer ?
#
loop_
_entity_poly.entity_id
_entity_poly.type
_entity_poly.pdbx_seq_one_letter_code
_entity_poly.pdbx_strand_id
1 'polypeptide(L)'
;MVKKILNLILLGAIAFSFTLCSSAEKKEESAPEPSGQEQSAAANRSVDVNSPQAIADSLNDKLKDFRYPDGLTRPGFSYKKADVNAGDFSEWSKVNAPVIKEGLGKLPDSYALEITGHTDAIGPEQAEGDKKGNIFYSELRANAVKQALIKQGIPANRITTKGAGSSEPVSGLDAKDAKNRRVTFRFATSAPQQ
;
A
#
# COMPACT_ATOMS: atom_id res chain seq x y z
N MET A 1 -34.80 -39.49 -14.32
CA MET A 1 -35.33 -39.77 -12.96
C MET A 1 -35.10 -38.53 -12.10
N VAL A 2 -36.20 -37.86 -11.78
CA VAL A 2 -36.23 -36.60 -11.03
C VAL A 2 -36.38 -36.94 -9.56
N LYS A 3 -35.52 -36.41 -8.68
CA LYS A 3 -35.82 -36.33 -7.25
C LYS A 3 -35.75 -34.89 -6.77
N LYS A 4 -36.92 -34.29 -6.63
CA LYS A 4 -37.16 -33.07 -5.85
C LYS A 4 -37.01 -33.41 -4.37
N ILE A 5 -36.24 -32.62 -3.65
CA ILE A 5 -36.28 -32.59 -2.18
C ILE A 5 -36.64 -31.16 -1.77
N LEU A 6 -37.82 -31.09 -1.18
CA LEU A 6 -38.48 -29.97 -0.55
C LEU A 6 -37.96 -29.88 0.90
N ASN A 7 -37.44 -28.74 1.36
CA ASN A 7 -37.19 -28.51 2.79
C ASN A 7 -37.67 -27.12 3.22
N LEU A 8 -38.68 -27.20 3.90
CA LEU A 8 -39.37 -26.67 5.05
C LEU A 8 -38.68 -25.47 5.75
N ILE A 9 -39.43 -24.37 5.70
CA ILE A 9 -39.18 -23.12 6.43
C ILE A 9 -39.66 -23.31 7.88
N LEU A 10 -38.79 -23.02 8.86
CA LEU A 10 -39.20 -22.92 10.26
C LEU A 10 -38.97 -21.45 10.72
N LEU A 11 -40.10 -20.75 10.86
CA LEU A 11 -40.20 -19.44 11.52
C LEU A 11 -40.11 -19.64 13.04
N GLY A 12 -39.12 -19.04 13.70
CA GLY A 12 -39.08 -18.90 15.14
C GLY A 12 -39.21 -17.42 15.55
N ALA A 13 -40.39 -17.07 16.05
CA ALA A 13 -40.68 -15.78 16.66
C ALA A 13 -40.21 -15.80 18.11
N ILE A 14 -39.32 -14.86 18.49
CA ILE A 14 -38.94 -14.62 19.89
C ILE A 14 -39.56 -13.27 20.29
N ALA A 15 -40.53 -13.34 21.18
CA ALA A 15 -41.16 -12.21 21.83
C ALA A 15 -40.25 -11.71 22.97
N PHE A 16 -39.91 -10.43 22.96
CA PHE A 16 -39.23 -9.74 24.08
C PHE A 16 -40.31 -9.02 24.92
N SER A 17 -40.46 -9.48 26.15
CA SER A 17 -41.32 -8.86 27.14
C SER A 17 -40.60 -7.68 27.80
N PHE A 18 -41.22 -6.52 27.76
CA PHE A 18 -40.82 -5.34 28.55
C PHE A 18 -41.40 -5.46 29.96
N THR A 19 -40.57 -5.38 30.95
CA THR A 19 -40.96 -5.20 32.34
C THR A 19 -40.65 -3.77 32.75
N LEU A 20 -41.69 -2.96 32.94
CA LEU A 20 -41.66 -1.68 33.63
C LEU A 20 -41.61 -1.96 35.15
N CYS A 21 -40.70 -1.31 35.83
CA CYS A 21 -40.82 -1.10 37.28
C CYS A 21 -40.55 0.37 37.62
N SER A 22 -41.51 0.90 38.38
CA SER A 22 -41.77 2.30 38.72
C SER A 22 -41.08 2.71 40.01
N SER A 23 -40.67 3.96 40.05
CA SER A 23 -40.62 4.92 41.17
C SER A 23 -39.87 4.59 42.47
N ALA A 24 -38.92 5.50 42.80
CA ALA A 24 -38.90 6.21 44.09
C ALA A 24 -38.03 7.46 44.00
N GLU A 25 -38.65 8.60 44.28
CA GLU A 25 -38.02 9.91 44.56
C GLU A 25 -37.17 9.85 45.82
N LYS A 26 -36.02 10.53 45.83
CA LYS A 26 -35.54 11.28 47.00
C LYS A 26 -34.43 12.26 46.63
N LYS A 27 -34.83 13.54 46.64
CA LYS A 27 -34.29 14.73 47.30
C LYS A 27 -32.81 15.13 47.10
N GLU A 28 -32.71 16.38 46.61
CA GLU A 28 -31.62 17.37 46.58
C GLU A 28 -30.48 17.18 47.56
N GLU A 29 -29.26 17.36 47.04
CA GLU A 29 -28.25 18.23 47.70
C GLU A 29 -27.35 18.86 46.62
N SER A 30 -27.20 20.16 46.71
CA SER A 30 -26.55 21.07 45.80
C SER A 30 -25.04 21.14 46.00
N ALA A 31 -24.32 21.33 44.89
CA ALA A 31 -23.11 22.14 44.66
C ALA A 31 -21.84 21.36 44.32
N PRO A 32 -20.85 22.00 43.68
CA PRO A 32 -20.89 23.01 42.61
C PRO A 32 -20.30 22.54 41.28
N GLU A 33 -20.62 23.24 40.22
CA GLU A 33 -20.00 23.09 38.89
C GLU A 33 -18.50 23.41 38.94
N PRO A 34 -17.65 22.58 38.27
CA PRO A 34 -16.44 23.11 37.70
C PRO A 34 -16.72 23.46 36.23
N SER A 35 -16.77 24.75 35.96
CA SER A 35 -16.63 25.33 34.65
C SER A 35 -15.30 24.87 34.03
N GLY A 36 -15.37 23.82 33.24
CA GLY A 36 -14.31 23.37 32.35
C GLY A 36 -14.87 23.36 30.95
N GLN A 37 -14.82 24.49 30.27
CA GLN A 37 -14.93 24.54 28.82
C GLN A 37 -13.72 23.77 28.24
N GLU A 38 -13.85 22.49 28.06
CA GLU A 38 -13.06 21.78 27.05
C GLU A 38 -13.57 22.24 25.68
N GLN A 39 -13.07 23.39 25.26
CA GLN A 39 -13.04 23.72 23.84
C GLN A 39 -12.27 22.60 23.14
N SER A 40 -13.01 21.69 22.55
CA SER A 40 -12.56 20.83 21.48
C SER A 40 -12.02 21.76 20.38
N ALA A 41 -10.73 22.07 20.50
CA ALA A 41 -9.95 22.65 19.42
C ALA A 41 -9.79 21.57 18.37
N ALA A 42 -10.84 21.36 17.57
CA ALA A 42 -10.68 20.79 16.24
C ALA A 42 -9.80 21.81 15.49
N ALA A 43 -8.48 21.61 15.63
CA ALA A 43 -7.50 22.36 14.90
C ALA A 43 -7.81 22.16 13.41
N ASN A 44 -8.38 23.18 12.81
CA ASN A 44 -8.48 23.34 11.38
C ASN A 44 -7.03 23.48 10.86
N ARG A 45 -6.33 22.34 10.73
CA ARG A 45 -5.01 22.28 10.09
C ARG A 45 -5.27 22.60 8.64
N SER A 46 -5.10 23.85 8.26
CA SER A 46 -4.95 24.22 6.86
C SER A 46 -3.82 23.33 6.31
N VAL A 47 -4.17 22.40 5.42
CA VAL A 47 -3.18 21.56 4.74
C VAL A 47 -2.35 22.50 3.90
N ASP A 48 -1.08 22.71 4.29
CA ASP A 48 -0.14 23.45 3.47
C ASP A 48 0.16 22.63 2.22
N VAL A 49 -0.50 22.97 1.13
CA VAL A 49 -0.37 22.30 -0.17
C VAL A 49 1.06 22.39 -0.76
N ASN A 50 1.89 23.28 -0.22
CA ASN A 50 3.28 23.44 -0.61
C ASN A 50 4.24 22.70 0.33
N SER A 51 3.73 22.01 1.34
CA SER A 51 4.59 21.20 2.20
C SER A 51 5.27 20.07 1.38
N PRO A 52 6.52 19.67 1.74
CA PRO A 52 7.18 18.57 1.06
C PRO A 52 6.35 17.28 1.03
N GLN A 53 5.56 17.02 2.08
CA GLN A 53 4.66 15.87 2.12
C GLN A 53 3.53 15.99 1.10
N ALA A 54 2.85 17.13 1.01
CA ALA A 54 1.78 17.34 0.04
C ALA A 54 2.30 17.27 -1.40
N ILE A 55 3.49 17.78 -1.65
CA ILE A 55 4.17 17.65 -2.95
C ILE A 55 4.46 16.17 -3.26
N ALA A 56 5.01 15.43 -2.29
CA ALA A 56 5.30 13.99 -2.46
C ALA A 56 4.02 13.20 -2.75
N ASP A 57 2.94 13.44 -2.02
CA ASP A 57 1.65 12.76 -2.23
C ASP A 57 1.10 13.03 -3.64
N SER A 58 1.11 14.30 -4.08
CA SER A 58 0.67 14.66 -5.44
C SER A 58 1.51 14.02 -6.56
N LEU A 59 2.81 13.82 -6.31
CA LEU A 59 3.68 13.15 -7.26
C LEU A 59 3.49 11.63 -7.24
N ASN A 60 3.23 11.05 -6.06
CA ASN A 60 2.98 9.63 -5.89
C ASN A 60 1.74 9.17 -6.67
N ASP A 61 0.70 10.00 -6.74
CA ASP A 61 -0.52 9.73 -7.52
C ASP A 61 -0.25 9.57 -9.03
N LYS A 62 0.86 10.11 -9.51
CA LYS A 62 1.24 10.05 -10.92
C LYS A 62 2.13 8.85 -11.26
N LEU A 63 2.79 8.26 -10.25
CA LEU A 63 3.71 7.14 -10.47
C LEU A 63 2.93 5.85 -10.73
N LYS A 64 3.38 5.10 -11.72
CA LYS A 64 2.78 3.81 -12.09
C LYS A 64 3.73 2.67 -11.78
N ASP A 65 3.16 1.54 -11.38
CA ASP A 65 3.92 0.33 -11.15
C ASP A 65 4.70 -0.09 -12.39
N PHE A 66 5.90 -0.63 -12.19
CA PHE A 66 6.61 -1.31 -13.25
C PHE A 66 6.10 -2.74 -13.38
N ARG A 67 5.38 -2.95 -14.45
CA ARG A 67 4.93 -4.25 -14.95
C ARG A 67 4.91 -4.16 -16.48
N TYR A 68 4.47 -5.19 -17.17
CA TYR A 68 4.35 -5.09 -18.62
C TYR A 68 3.41 -3.95 -19.04
N PRO A 69 3.65 -3.30 -20.21
CA PRO A 69 2.92 -2.09 -20.61
C PRO A 69 1.40 -2.26 -20.66
N ASP A 70 0.93 -3.45 -21.05
CA ASP A 70 -0.48 -3.80 -21.02
C ASP A 70 -0.99 -4.10 -19.60
N GLY A 71 -0.07 -4.13 -18.63
CA GLY A 71 -0.27 -4.12 -17.17
C GLY A 71 -1.15 -5.22 -16.60
N LEU A 72 -2.05 -5.74 -17.40
CA LEU A 72 -3.10 -6.66 -17.00
C LEU A 72 -2.99 -8.03 -17.66
N THR A 73 -2.25 -8.17 -18.73
CA THR A 73 -2.15 -9.43 -19.50
C THR A 73 -0.88 -10.22 -19.19
N ARG A 74 0.20 -9.53 -18.78
CA ARG A 74 1.48 -10.17 -18.48
C ARG A 74 2.05 -9.67 -17.14
N PRO A 75 2.86 -10.49 -16.44
CA PRO A 75 3.59 -10.04 -15.25
C PRO A 75 4.77 -9.15 -15.64
N GLY A 76 5.18 -8.26 -14.73
CA GLY A 76 6.38 -7.43 -14.88
C GLY A 76 7.68 -8.24 -14.85
N PHE A 77 7.65 -9.39 -14.17
CA PHE A 77 8.81 -10.28 -14.03
C PHE A 77 8.40 -11.74 -14.20
N SER A 78 9.30 -12.53 -14.79
CA SER A 78 9.14 -13.97 -14.84
C SER A 78 9.27 -14.60 -13.44
N TYR A 79 8.75 -15.82 -13.29
CA TYR A 79 8.85 -16.56 -12.03
C TYR A 79 10.31 -16.76 -11.62
N LYS A 80 10.63 -16.44 -10.37
CA LYS A 80 11.99 -16.49 -9.79
C LYS A 80 13.04 -15.70 -10.58
N LYS A 81 12.63 -14.67 -11.33
CA LYS A 81 13.52 -13.78 -12.08
C LYS A 81 13.35 -12.34 -11.64
N ALA A 82 14.39 -11.56 -11.86
CA ALA A 82 14.43 -10.11 -11.63
C ALA A 82 14.95 -9.35 -12.86
N ASP A 83 14.97 -10.00 -14.03
CA ASP A 83 15.46 -9.38 -15.27
C ASP A 83 14.49 -8.27 -15.70
N VAL A 84 15.02 -7.07 -15.88
CA VAL A 84 14.27 -5.93 -16.41
C VAL A 84 14.36 -5.97 -17.93
N ASN A 85 13.23 -6.21 -18.58
CA ASN A 85 13.16 -6.14 -20.03
C ASN A 85 13.39 -4.70 -20.50
N ALA A 86 14.39 -4.50 -21.37
CA ALA A 86 14.79 -3.16 -21.79
C ALA A 86 13.69 -2.41 -22.57
N GLY A 87 12.91 -3.12 -23.39
CA GLY A 87 11.78 -2.53 -24.12
C GLY A 87 10.67 -2.09 -23.19
N ASP A 88 10.20 -2.99 -22.33
CA ASP A 88 9.14 -2.71 -21.34
C ASP A 88 9.55 -1.58 -20.39
N PHE A 89 10.82 -1.57 -19.95
CA PHE A 89 11.32 -0.50 -19.11
C PHE A 89 11.43 0.83 -19.84
N SER A 90 11.81 0.82 -21.12
CA SER A 90 11.84 2.03 -21.94
C SER A 90 10.45 2.66 -22.08
N GLU A 91 9.42 1.85 -22.33
CA GLU A 91 8.04 2.35 -22.43
C GLU A 91 7.55 2.91 -21.07
N TRP A 92 7.77 2.18 -20.00
CA TRP A 92 7.43 2.65 -18.65
C TRP A 92 8.15 3.95 -18.30
N SER A 93 9.44 4.04 -18.59
CA SER A 93 10.26 5.18 -18.22
C SER A 93 9.97 6.45 -19.00
N LYS A 94 9.46 6.36 -20.23
CA LYS A 94 8.98 7.54 -20.97
C LYS A 94 7.94 8.35 -20.18
N VAL A 95 7.08 7.65 -19.44
CA VAL A 95 6.02 8.27 -18.61
C VAL A 95 6.52 8.63 -17.22
N ASN A 96 7.27 7.74 -16.57
CA ASN A 96 7.58 7.88 -15.15
C ASN A 96 8.90 8.60 -14.85
N ALA A 97 9.89 8.54 -15.74
CA ALA A 97 11.16 9.22 -15.48
C ALA A 97 11.04 10.75 -15.38
N PRO A 98 10.21 11.46 -16.16
CA PRO A 98 9.94 12.87 -15.93
C PRO A 98 9.35 13.16 -14.54
N VAL A 99 8.39 12.37 -14.08
CA VAL A 99 7.77 12.50 -12.74
C VAL A 99 8.81 12.29 -11.64
N ILE A 100 9.68 11.28 -11.79
CA ILE A 100 10.76 11.01 -10.84
C ILE A 100 11.74 12.19 -10.77
N LYS A 101 12.18 12.70 -11.91
CA LYS A 101 13.10 13.86 -11.97
C LYS A 101 12.46 15.12 -11.38
N GLU A 102 11.20 15.40 -11.72
CA GLU A 102 10.43 16.50 -11.14
C GLU A 102 10.34 16.37 -9.62
N GLY A 103 9.99 15.19 -9.11
CA GLY A 103 9.89 14.91 -7.69
C GLY A 103 11.20 15.12 -6.95
N LEU A 104 12.30 14.56 -7.46
CA LEU A 104 13.62 14.72 -6.87
C LEU A 104 14.12 16.18 -6.92
N GLY A 105 13.66 16.98 -7.88
CA GLY A 105 13.98 18.40 -7.97
C GLY A 105 13.16 19.29 -7.04
N LYS A 106 11.93 18.90 -6.70
CA LYS A 106 11.04 19.66 -5.83
C LYS A 106 11.10 19.27 -4.37
N LEU A 107 11.54 18.06 -4.07
CA LEU A 107 11.60 17.51 -2.72
C LEU A 107 12.99 17.69 -2.10
N PRO A 108 13.05 18.01 -0.78
CA PRO A 108 14.30 18.09 -0.05
C PRO A 108 15.13 16.79 -0.13
N ASP A 109 16.41 16.86 0.16
CA ASP A 109 17.31 15.69 0.13
C ASP A 109 16.95 14.60 1.15
N SER A 110 16.14 14.94 2.16
CA SER A 110 15.54 13.97 3.08
C SER A 110 14.50 13.08 2.45
N TYR A 111 14.05 13.34 1.21
CA TYR A 111 13.15 12.48 0.44
C TYR A 111 13.95 11.69 -0.58
N ALA A 112 13.55 10.44 -0.79
CA ALA A 112 14.07 9.59 -1.84
C ALA A 112 12.93 8.89 -2.57
N LEU A 113 13.21 8.39 -3.78
CA LEU A 113 12.34 7.44 -4.45
C LEU A 113 12.51 6.08 -3.77
N GLU A 114 11.50 5.63 -3.04
CA GLU A 114 11.42 4.27 -2.52
C GLU A 114 10.89 3.34 -3.61
N ILE A 115 11.61 2.27 -3.88
CA ILE A 115 11.27 1.22 -4.84
C ILE A 115 10.93 -0.03 -4.06
N THR A 116 9.68 -0.50 -4.13
CA THR A 116 9.23 -1.71 -3.45
C THR A 116 9.02 -2.83 -4.47
N GLY A 117 9.71 -3.94 -4.30
CA GLY A 117 9.48 -5.14 -5.10
C GLY A 117 8.41 -6.05 -4.48
N HIS A 118 7.66 -6.73 -5.35
CA HIS A 118 6.57 -7.63 -4.95
C HIS A 118 6.69 -8.97 -5.67
N THR A 119 6.10 -10.03 -5.08
CA THR A 119 5.94 -11.35 -5.68
C THR A 119 4.47 -11.76 -5.71
N ASP A 120 4.16 -12.81 -6.47
CA ASP A 120 2.99 -13.62 -6.20
C ASP A 120 3.20 -14.46 -4.92
N ALA A 121 2.13 -15.04 -4.39
CA ALA A 121 2.16 -15.87 -3.18
C ALA A 121 2.52 -17.35 -3.49
N ILE A 122 3.39 -17.58 -4.47
CA ILE A 122 3.88 -18.93 -4.80
C ILE A 122 5.23 -19.16 -4.14
N GLY A 123 5.31 -20.20 -3.30
CA GLY A 123 6.51 -20.54 -2.53
C GLY A 123 6.56 -19.92 -1.15
N PRO A 124 7.65 -20.14 -0.38
CA PRO A 124 7.80 -19.63 0.96
C PRO A 124 8.07 -18.11 0.95
N GLU A 125 7.64 -17.41 2.00
CA GLU A 125 7.91 -15.99 2.16
C GLU A 125 9.38 -15.72 2.51
N GLN A 126 9.92 -16.50 3.43
CA GLN A 126 11.33 -16.50 3.81
C GLN A 126 12.08 -17.66 3.16
N ALA A 127 13.41 -17.62 3.21
CA ALA A 127 14.22 -18.74 2.74
C ALA A 127 13.93 -20.01 3.57
N GLU A 128 13.75 -21.13 2.89
CA GLU A 128 13.45 -22.43 3.51
C GLU A 128 14.29 -23.53 2.82
N GLY A 129 15.25 -24.09 3.53
CA GLY A 129 16.24 -25.00 2.96
C GLY A 129 16.97 -24.34 1.79
N ASP A 130 17.00 -25.01 0.64
CA ASP A 130 17.65 -24.51 -0.58
C ASP A 130 16.78 -23.50 -1.36
N LYS A 131 15.54 -23.26 -0.92
CA LYS A 131 14.62 -22.36 -1.60
C LYS A 131 14.85 -20.93 -1.13
N LYS A 132 15.05 -20.03 -2.07
CA LYS A 132 14.98 -18.60 -1.83
C LYS A 132 13.52 -18.19 -1.63
N GLY A 133 13.25 -17.34 -0.62
CA GLY A 133 11.89 -16.86 -0.32
C GLY A 133 11.42 -15.72 -1.23
N ASN A 134 10.15 -15.37 -1.11
CA ASN A 134 9.52 -14.26 -1.84
C ASN A 134 10.18 -12.91 -1.52
N ILE A 135 10.57 -12.68 -0.26
CA ILE A 135 11.33 -11.48 0.16
C ILE A 135 12.59 -11.34 -0.69
N PHE A 136 13.39 -12.40 -0.83
CA PHE A 136 14.61 -12.36 -1.62
C PHE A 136 14.35 -11.95 -3.09
N TYR A 137 13.35 -12.55 -3.75
CA TYR A 137 13.06 -12.21 -5.15
C TYR A 137 12.48 -10.81 -5.32
N SER A 138 11.70 -10.34 -4.34
CA SER A 138 11.17 -8.98 -4.35
C SER A 138 12.29 -7.93 -4.20
N GLU A 139 13.25 -8.14 -3.31
CA GLU A 139 14.44 -7.29 -3.18
C GLU A 139 15.27 -7.26 -4.46
N LEU A 140 15.51 -8.42 -5.08
CA LEU A 140 16.22 -8.48 -6.36
C LEU A 140 15.54 -7.64 -7.44
N ARG A 141 14.19 -7.68 -7.53
CA ARG A 141 13.42 -6.90 -8.51
C ARG A 141 13.54 -5.42 -8.26
N ALA A 142 13.39 -4.98 -7.01
CA ALA A 142 13.56 -3.57 -6.64
C ALA A 142 14.97 -3.07 -7.01
N ASN A 143 16.01 -3.85 -6.69
CA ASN A 143 17.38 -3.52 -7.00
C ASN A 143 17.66 -3.49 -8.52
N ALA A 144 17.09 -4.41 -9.29
CA ALA A 144 17.25 -4.42 -10.75
C ALA A 144 16.66 -3.14 -11.39
N VAL A 145 15.49 -2.71 -10.94
CA VAL A 145 14.87 -1.45 -11.40
C VAL A 145 15.65 -0.23 -10.92
N LYS A 146 16.17 -0.22 -9.67
CA LYS A 146 17.09 0.82 -9.20
C LYS A 146 18.29 0.98 -10.16
N GLN A 147 18.94 -0.13 -10.52
CA GLN A 147 20.08 -0.09 -11.44
C GLN A 147 19.69 0.44 -12.83
N ALA A 148 18.50 0.08 -13.31
CA ALA A 148 18.00 0.62 -14.58
C ALA A 148 17.75 2.13 -14.53
N LEU A 149 17.22 2.67 -13.43
CA LEU A 149 17.02 4.11 -13.22
C LEU A 149 18.33 4.87 -13.07
N ILE A 150 19.33 4.30 -12.37
CA ILE A 150 20.65 4.91 -12.25
C ILE A 150 21.30 5.07 -13.64
N LYS A 151 21.16 4.07 -14.51
CA LYS A 151 21.66 4.15 -15.90
C LYS A 151 20.95 5.25 -16.71
N GLN A 152 19.78 5.68 -16.30
CA GLN A 152 19.04 6.81 -16.88
C GLN A 152 19.37 8.17 -16.21
N GLY A 153 20.35 8.20 -15.32
CA GLY A 153 20.81 9.43 -14.68
C GLY A 153 20.03 9.83 -13.43
N ILE A 154 19.28 8.93 -12.80
CA ILE A 154 18.69 9.18 -11.48
C ILE A 154 19.78 8.95 -10.42
N PRO A 155 20.02 9.91 -9.50
CA PRO A 155 21.09 9.78 -8.50
C PRO A 155 20.86 8.58 -7.56
N ALA A 156 21.88 7.75 -7.41
CA ALA A 156 21.80 6.51 -6.62
C ALA A 156 21.48 6.76 -5.13
N ASN A 157 21.97 7.86 -4.57
CA ASN A 157 21.72 8.28 -3.18
C ASN A 157 20.29 8.82 -2.94
N ARG A 158 19.54 9.07 -4.00
CA ARG A 158 18.13 9.47 -3.94
C ARG A 158 17.19 8.30 -4.26
N ILE A 159 17.65 7.04 -4.20
CA ILE A 159 16.85 5.84 -4.41
C ILE A 159 17.09 4.84 -3.28
N THR A 160 16.01 4.46 -2.60
CA THR A 160 15.98 3.35 -1.64
C THR A 160 15.24 2.16 -2.21
N THR A 161 15.52 0.96 -1.72
CA THR A 161 14.85 -0.27 -2.17
C THR A 161 14.41 -1.11 -0.99
N LYS A 162 13.27 -1.79 -1.11
CA LYS A 162 12.81 -2.82 -0.18
C LYS A 162 12.11 -3.96 -0.91
N GLY A 163 12.06 -5.13 -0.27
CA GLY A 163 11.25 -6.26 -0.71
C GLY A 163 10.02 -6.41 0.19
N ALA A 164 8.84 -6.46 -0.40
CA ALA A 164 7.59 -6.72 0.30
C ALA A 164 7.15 -8.19 0.21
N GLY A 165 7.90 -9.03 -0.54
CA GLY A 165 7.48 -10.41 -0.79
C GLY A 165 6.09 -10.47 -1.40
N SER A 166 5.23 -11.33 -0.85
CA SER A 166 3.83 -11.51 -1.27
C SER A 166 2.81 -10.77 -0.38
N SER A 167 3.27 -9.95 0.57
CA SER A 167 2.40 -9.32 1.57
C SER A 167 1.44 -8.26 1.03
N GLU A 168 1.71 -7.71 -0.15
CA GLU A 168 0.94 -6.62 -0.76
C GLU A 168 0.42 -7.02 -2.16
N PRO A 169 -0.59 -7.91 -2.27
CA PRO A 169 -1.16 -8.28 -3.55
C PRO A 169 -1.92 -7.09 -4.17
N VAL A 170 -2.02 -7.08 -5.49
CA VAL A 170 -2.86 -6.11 -6.20
C VAL A 170 -4.31 -6.35 -5.84
N SER A 171 -5.00 -5.28 -5.43
CA SER A 171 -6.42 -5.37 -5.08
C SER A 171 -7.25 -5.96 -6.23
N GLY A 172 -8.12 -6.90 -5.90
CA GLY A 172 -8.99 -7.58 -6.85
C GLY A 172 -8.32 -8.71 -7.64
N LEU A 173 -7.05 -9.00 -7.44
CA LEU A 173 -6.38 -10.17 -8.01
C LEU A 173 -6.18 -11.26 -6.96
N ASP A 174 -6.14 -12.52 -7.43
CA ASP A 174 -5.67 -13.63 -6.61
C ASP A 174 -4.22 -13.39 -6.18
N ALA A 175 -3.89 -13.68 -4.92
CA ALA A 175 -2.54 -13.47 -4.40
C ALA A 175 -1.46 -14.25 -5.18
N LYS A 176 -1.84 -15.38 -5.80
CA LYS A 176 -0.96 -16.20 -6.66
C LYS A 176 -0.92 -15.75 -8.11
N ASP A 177 -1.69 -14.72 -8.49
CA ASP A 177 -1.65 -14.20 -9.87
C ASP A 177 -0.27 -13.65 -10.18
N ALA A 178 0.26 -14.05 -11.33
CA ALA A 178 1.56 -13.63 -11.83
C ALA A 178 1.73 -12.11 -11.95
N LYS A 179 0.64 -11.36 -12.08
CA LYS A 179 0.64 -9.89 -12.16
C LYS A 179 1.05 -9.22 -10.84
N ASN A 180 1.07 -9.97 -9.72
CA ASN A 180 1.66 -9.50 -8.48
C ASN A 180 3.19 -9.36 -8.56
N ARG A 181 3.85 -10.00 -9.52
CA ARG A 181 5.29 -9.84 -9.76
C ARG A 181 5.57 -8.49 -10.42
N ARG A 182 5.68 -7.46 -9.61
CA ARG A 182 5.82 -6.06 -10.02
C ARG A 182 6.78 -5.29 -9.11
N VAL A 183 6.99 -4.02 -9.44
CA VAL A 183 7.68 -3.04 -8.60
C VAL A 183 6.80 -1.79 -8.52
N THR A 184 6.65 -1.26 -7.32
CA THR A 184 5.94 -0.01 -7.05
C THR A 184 6.90 1.08 -6.61
N PHE A 185 6.47 2.34 -6.70
CA PHE A 185 7.30 3.51 -6.47
C PHE A 185 6.55 4.52 -5.61
N ARG A 186 7.28 5.17 -4.71
CA ARG A 186 6.77 6.35 -4.01
C ARG A 186 7.91 7.25 -3.56
N PHE A 187 7.68 8.54 -3.49
CA PHE A 187 8.54 9.45 -2.75
C PHE A 187 8.22 9.33 -1.27
N ALA A 188 9.24 9.09 -0.48
CA ALA A 188 9.14 8.98 0.98
C ALA A 188 10.39 9.60 1.62
N THR A 189 10.27 9.99 2.89
CA THR A 189 11.44 10.39 3.65
C THR A 189 12.40 9.22 3.77
N SER A 190 13.65 9.43 3.38
CA SER A 190 14.71 8.45 3.61
C SER A 190 15.14 8.54 5.08
N ALA A 191 15.32 7.38 5.73
CA ALA A 191 16.02 7.38 7.01
C ALA A 191 17.43 7.99 6.83
N PRO A 192 17.95 8.73 7.82
CA PRO A 192 19.32 9.22 7.76
C PRO A 192 20.25 8.05 7.45
N GLN A 193 21.03 8.16 6.39
CA GLN A 193 22.10 7.19 6.12
C GLN A 193 23.17 7.42 7.20
N GLN A 194 23.27 6.47 8.12
CA GLN A 194 24.32 6.44 9.13
C GLN A 194 25.64 6.02 8.50
#